data_6c00cc679fe2c1dd06c363b0a7d8d747
#
_entry.id   6c00cc679fe2c1dd06c363b0a7d8d747
#
_cell.length_a   1.000
_cell.length_b   1.000
_cell.length_c   1.000
_cell.angle_alpha   90.00
_cell.angle_beta   90.00
_cell.angle_gamma   90.00
#
_symmetry.space_group_name_H-M   'P 1'
#
loop_
_entity.id
_entity.type
_entity.pdbx_description
1 polymer ?
#
loop_
_entity_poly.entity_id
_entity_poly.type
_entity_poly.pdbx_seq_one_letter_code
_entity_poly.pdbx_strand_id
1 'polypeptide(L)'
;MITPKSRAQKWRRPLALLAMTTILAACAQTPPTGAAPQGNLTSADLRWLNTVSFGADQASVQHLQAVGRERYLEEQLRMPMADPQPVAAAISTLQISQGDPVQWLQAMRTERQRINALTDETEKQQARQALNRQGRDLVLDTERRHLLRALYSPGQLREQMTWFWMNHFSVYAGKGQVRLALPDYEERTIRPHALGKFRDLVMATVTAPAMLEYLDNAQSAVNHINENYARELMELHTLGVSGGPSGSHYTQQDVQELARVLTGLGVNLRGEPPRLGPARAAFYRGDGLFEFNPNRHDFGPKTLLGQRIEPTGFGEVERAVAILSRDPATARFISMKLATYFVSDTPPQSLVDRMAATFTRTDGDIGAVLRTMLLSKEFDSAASHGARKFKDPMVFVVSSMRLAYDGRPVTNLRPVINWLNQLGEPLYGHVAPDGYPSAESAWASSGQLVRRFEIARAIGSGPAGLFSGDDGQPTQRRGFPMPNSRMFYDTIEATLGPATRGALAQAGSQQEWNTVLLSSPEWMQR
;
A
#
# COMPACT_ATOMS: atom_id res chain seq x y z
N MET A 1 30.95 -25.08 67.29
CA MET A 1 30.82 -26.41 67.84
C MET A 1 30.40 -27.39 66.73
N ILE A 2 31.35 -28.20 66.38
CA ILE A 2 31.22 -29.65 65.99
C ILE A 2 30.58 -29.90 64.60
N THR A 3 31.43 -30.06 63.58
CA THR A 3 31.34 -31.08 62.51
C THR A 3 31.59 -32.50 63.12
N PRO A 4 31.21 -33.64 62.51
CA PRO A 4 32.05 -34.27 61.50
C PRO A 4 31.31 -35.08 60.41
N LYS A 5 31.92 -35.11 59.17
CA LYS A 5 32.70 -36.22 58.56
C LYS A 5 31.96 -37.56 58.31
N SER A 6 31.77 -37.85 57.07
CA SER A 6 32.41 -38.81 56.14
C SER A 6 31.83 -40.23 56.10
N ARG A 7 31.54 -40.78 54.92
CA ARG A 7 32.27 -41.94 54.35
C ARG A 7 31.76 -42.34 52.96
N ALA A 8 32.69 -42.41 52.04
CA ALA A 8 32.56 -43.04 50.76
C ALA A 8 32.53 -44.53 50.81
N GLN A 9 31.77 -45.18 49.94
CA GLN A 9 32.04 -46.60 49.67
C GLN A 9 31.87 -46.85 48.15
N LYS A 10 33.02 -47.21 47.55
CA LYS A 10 33.17 -47.74 46.18
C LYS A 10 32.66 -49.16 46.15
N TRP A 11 31.90 -49.53 45.11
CA TRP A 11 31.87 -50.91 44.61
C TRP A 11 31.94 -50.93 43.07
N ARG A 12 32.73 -51.98 42.64
CA ARG A 12 33.25 -52.17 41.28
C ARG A 12 32.26 -52.97 40.42
N ARG A 13 32.41 -52.75 39.10
CA ARG A 13 31.83 -53.35 37.88
C ARG A 13 31.74 -54.90 37.86
N PRO A 14 30.93 -55.52 36.92
CA PRO A 14 31.52 -55.76 35.60
C PRO A 14 30.55 -55.47 34.41
N LEU A 15 31.21 -55.36 33.22
CA LEU A 15 30.70 -55.24 31.90
C LEU A 15 29.77 -56.36 31.44
N ALA A 16 28.72 -56.02 30.71
CA ALA A 16 28.18 -56.83 29.63
C ALA A 16 27.87 -55.95 28.44
N LEU A 17 28.65 -56.12 27.35
CA LEU A 17 28.38 -55.59 26.02
C LEU A 17 27.15 -56.29 25.44
N LEU A 18 26.13 -55.54 25.08
CA LEU A 18 25.15 -55.95 24.07
C LEU A 18 25.09 -54.89 23.01
N ALA A 19 25.67 -55.20 21.85
CA ALA A 19 25.61 -54.39 20.64
C ALA A 19 24.19 -54.51 20.07
N MET A 20 23.44 -53.41 20.13
CA MET A 20 22.18 -53.26 19.41
C MET A 20 22.41 -52.24 18.28
N THR A 21 22.64 -52.72 17.08
CA THR A 21 22.70 -51.95 15.83
C THR A 21 21.30 -51.47 15.50
N THR A 22 20.99 -50.23 15.86
CA THR A 22 19.84 -49.49 15.33
C THR A 22 20.23 -48.91 13.99
N ILE A 23 19.66 -49.46 12.93
CA ILE A 23 19.67 -48.89 11.60
C ILE A 23 18.79 -47.62 11.62
N LEU A 24 19.41 -46.45 11.69
CA LEU A 24 18.75 -45.19 11.40
C LEU A 24 18.59 -45.11 9.87
N ALA A 25 17.40 -45.45 9.38
CA ALA A 25 16.97 -45.06 8.05
C ALA A 25 16.79 -43.55 8.04
N ALA A 26 17.82 -42.82 7.66
CA ALA A 26 17.72 -41.41 7.28
C ALA A 26 16.89 -41.34 5.99
N CYS A 27 15.63 -40.93 6.11
CA CYS A 27 14.88 -40.43 4.97
C CYS A 27 15.57 -39.15 4.48
N ALA A 28 16.53 -39.31 3.60
CA ALA A 28 17.02 -38.24 2.76
C ALA A 28 15.85 -37.84 1.87
N GLN A 29 15.15 -36.78 2.26
CA GLN A 29 14.28 -36.06 1.33
C GLN A 29 15.22 -35.41 0.30
N THR A 30 15.35 -36.05 -0.85
CA THR A 30 15.92 -35.42 -2.04
C THR A 30 15.08 -34.19 -2.34
N PRO A 31 15.67 -32.98 -2.41
CA PRO A 31 14.94 -31.83 -2.92
C PRO A 31 14.50 -32.13 -4.37
N PRO A 32 13.33 -31.68 -4.80
CA PRO A 32 12.89 -31.90 -6.16
C PRO A 32 13.92 -31.27 -7.11
N THR A 33 14.61 -32.09 -7.85
CA THR A 33 15.49 -31.72 -8.97
C THR A 33 14.65 -31.27 -10.15
N GLY A 34 14.10 -30.06 -10.04
CA GLY A 34 13.75 -29.23 -11.17
C GLY A 34 14.88 -28.22 -11.30
N ALA A 35 15.91 -28.51 -12.08
CA ALA A 35 16.88 -27.52 -12.46
C ALA A 35 16.15 -26.40 -13.19
N ALA A 36 15.95 -25.26 -12.53
CA ALA A 36 15.51 -24.06 -13.17
C ALA A 36 16.55 -23.68 -14.26
N PRO A 37 16.13 -23.21 -15.42
CA PRO A 37 17.06 -22.78 -16.44
C PRO A 37 17.90 -21.63 -15.87
N GLN A 38 19.20 -21.84 -15.68
CA GLN A 38 20.21 -20.83 -15.38
C GLN A 38 20.46 -20.00 -16.65
N GLY A 39 19.44 -19.28 -17.12
CA GLY A 39 19.56 -18.33 -18.21
C GLY A 39 19.59 -16.91 -17.64
N ASN A 40 20.33 -16.02 -18.29
CA ASN A 40 20.24 -14.60 -18.01
C ASN A 40 18.78 -14.14 -18.16
N LEU A 41 18.31 -13.27 -17.25
CA LEU A 41 16.98 -12.66 -17.38
C LEU A 41 16.87 -11.93 -18.72
N THR A 42 15.77 -12.17 -19.42
CA THR A 42 15.45 -11.41 -20.62
C THR A 42 15.03 -9.98 -20.26
N SER A 43 15.11 -9.06 -21.21
CA SER A 43 14.54 -7.70 -21.03
C SER A 43 13.04 -7.75 -20.72
N ALA A 44 12.31 -8.78 -21.18
CA ALA A 44 10.91 -8.98 -20.85
C ALA A 44 10.72 -9.40 -19.38
N ASP A 45 11.62 -10.23 -18.82
CA ASP A 45 11.58 -10.62 -17.41
C ASP A 45 11.90 -9.45 -16.49
N LEU A 46 12.86 -8.61 -16.86
CA LEU A 46 13.18 -7.40 -16.09
C LEU A 46 12.00 -6.42 -16.08
N ARG A 47 11.36 -6.20 -17.23
CA ARG A 47 10.14 -5.37 -17.29
C ARG A 47 9.02 -5.93 -16.44
N TRP A 48 8.80 -7.24 -16.51
CA TRP A 48 7.84 -7.93 -15.68
C TRP A 48 8.12 -7.73 -14.19
N LEU A 49 9.38 -7.91 -13.77
CA LEU A 49 9.82 -7.70 -12.39
C LEU A 49 9.59 -6.24 -11.93
N ASN A 50 9.95 -5.26 -12.77
CA ASN A 50 9.71 -3.84 -12.49
C ASN A 50 8.22 -3.49 -12.40
N THR A 51 7.34 -4.30 -12.99
CA THR A 51 5.89 -4.11 -12.89
C THR A 51 5.32 -4.72 -11.61
N VAL A 52 5.76 -5.91 -11.20
CA VAL A 52 5.28 -6.57 -9.97
C VAL A 52 5.95 -6.06 -8.69
N SER A 53 6.96 -5.20 -8.82
CA SER A 53 7.68 -4.56 -7.71
C SER A 53 7.84 -3.06 -7.94
N PHE A 54 8.25 -2.33 -6.92
CA PHE A 54 8.68 -0.93 -7.07
C PHE A 54 10.03 -0.78 -7.79
N GLY A 55 10.51 -1.80 -8.49
CA GLY A 55 11.78 -1.82 -9.20
C GLY A 55 12.67 -2.96 -8.75
N ALA A 56 13.48 -3.45 -9.69
CA ALA A 56 14.41 -4.54 -9.46
C ALA A 56 15.54 -4.12 -8.49
N ASP A 57 15.91 -5.03 -7.61
CA ASP A 57 17.14 -5.06 -6.84
C ASP A 57 17.82 -6.41 -7.04
N GLN A 58 19.06 -6.55 -6.57
CA GLN A 58 19.84 -7.77 -6.79
C GLN A 58 19.13 -9.01 -6.24
N ALA A 59 18.50 -8.92 -5.07
CA ALA A 59 17.82 -10.05 -4.45
C ALA A 59 16.61 -10.52 -5.26
N SER A 60 15.77 -9.60 -5.74
CA SER A 60 14.60 -9.91 -6.56
C SER A 60 14.95 -10.46 -7.93
N VAL A 61 16.03 -9.95 -8.55
CA VAL A 61 16.56 -10.45 -9.82
C VAL A 61 17.04 -11.89 -9.66
N GLN A 62 17.89 -12.17 -8.67
CA GLN A 62 18.39 -13.53 -8.40
C GLN A 62 17.26 -14.51 -8.09
N HIS A 63 16.28 -14.06 -7.32
CA HIS A 63 15.13 -14.90 -6.98
C HIS A 63 14.28 -15.23 -8.21
N LEU A 64 13.96 -14.22 -9.04
CA LEU A 64 13.23 -14.46 -10.30
C LEU A 64 13.99 -15.40 -11.25
N GLN A 65 15.31 -15.26 -11.36
CA GLN A 65 16.15 -16.18 -12.14
C GLN A 65 16.06 -17.63 -11.64
N ALA A 66 16.01 -17.80 -10.33
CA ALA A 66 15.96 -19.12 -9.71
C ALA A 66 14.60 -19.81 -9.86
N VAL A 67 13.48 -19.08 -9.81
CA VAL A 67 12.14 -19.69 -9.72
C VAL A 67 11.25 -19.46 -10.94
N GLY A 68 11.54 -18.47 -11.79
CA GLY A 68 10.71 -18.06 -12.93
C GLY A 68 9.47 -17.25 -12.51
N ARG A 69 8.80 -16.60 -13.52
CA ARG A 69 7.70 -15.64 -13.28
C ARG A 69 6.51 -16.25 -12.54
N GLU A 70 6.07 -17.43 -12.95
CA GLU A 70 4.86 -18.04 -12.39
C GLU A 70 5.03 -18.33 -10.89
N ARG A 71 6.12 -18.97 -10.52
CA ARG A 71 6.40 -19.28 -9.13
C ARG A 71 6.70 -18.04 -8.31
N TYR A 72 7.45 -17.08 -8.85
CA TYR A 72 7.68 -15.79 -8.21
C TYR A 72 6.36 -15.08 -7.90
N LEU A 73 5.42 -15.04 -8.87
CA LEU A 73 4.10 -14.43 -8.67
C LEU A 73 3.31 -15.12 -7.57
N GLU A 74 3.29 -16.48 -7.56
CA GLU A 74 2.60 -17.23 -6.51
C GLU A 74 3.16 -16.95 -5.11
N GLU A 75 4.47 -16.84 -5.00
CA GLU A 75 5.13 -16.48 -3.74
C GLU A 75 4.76 -15.05 -3.33
N GLN A 76 4.75 -14.09 -4.24
CA GLN A 76 4.32 -12.71 -3.96
C GLN A 76 2.84 -12.63 -3.53
N LEU A 77 1.95 -13.36 -4.17
CA LEU A 77 0.52 -13.39 -3.82
C LEU A 77 0.27 -14.00 -2.42
N ARG A 78 1.14 -14.91 -1.97
CA ARG A 78 1.03 -15.62 -0.68
C ARG A 78 2.00 -15.13 0.37
N MET A 79 2.82 -14.12 0.06
CA MET A 79 3.82 -13.59 0.99
C MET A 79 3.17 -13.20 2.33
N PRO A 80 3.72 -13.61 3.48
CA PRO A 80 3.23 -13.17 4.78
C PRO A 80 3.21 -11.64 4.90
N MET A 81 2.30 -11.13 5.73
CA MET A 81 2.20 -9.68 5.99
C MET A 81 3.31 -9.16 6.91
N ALA A 82 3.99 -10.04 7.61
CA ALA A 82 5.04 -9.66 8.55
C ALA A 82 6.21 -8.97 7.84
N ASP A 83 6.62 -7.84 8.38
CA ASP A 83 7.78 -7.12 7.89
C ASP A 83 9.08 -7.85 8.27
N PRO A 84 10.14 -7.83 7.41
CA PRO A 84 11.45 -8.34 7.78
C PRO A 84 11.99 -7.63 9.03
N GLN A 85 12.78 -8.36 9.84
CA GLN A 85 13.29 -7.85 11.12
C GLN A 85 13.86 -6.41 11.06
N PRO A 86 14.69 -6.01 10.09
CA PRO A 86 15.19 -4.63 10.02
C PRO A 86 14.09 -3.59 9.77
N VAL A 87 13.10 -3.92 8.94
CA VAL A 87 11.95 -3.05 8.64
C VAL A 87 11.03 -2.95 9.84
N ALA A 88 10.69 -4.08 10.46
CA ALA A 88 9.88 -4.13 11.68
C ALA A 88 10.53 -3.32 12.82
N ALA A 89 11.84 -3.44 13.01
CA ALA A 89 12.59 -2.66 14.00
C ALA A 89 12.50 -1.15 13.71
N ALA A 90 12.70 -0.72 12.46
CA ALA A 90 12.58 0.68 12.07
C ALA A 90 11.14 1.20 12.27
N ILE A 91 10.11 0.43 11.88
CA ILE A 91 8.71 0.79 12.08
C ILE A 91 8.36 0.90 13.57
N SER A 92 8.89 0.01 14.42
CA SER A 92 8.60 0.03 15.86
C SER A 92 9.09 1.29 16.58
N THR A 93 10.04 2.05 16.00
CA THR A 93 10.51 3.31 16.55
C THR A 93 9.59 4.50 16.25
N LEU A 94 8.67 4.35 15.27
CA LEU A 94 7.75 5.41 14.88
C LEU A 94 6.69 5.62 15.97
N GLN A 95 6.29 6.87 16.20
CA GLN A 95 5.26 7.21 17.20
C GLN A 95 3.95 6.45 16.93
N ILE A 96 3.58 6.28 15.67
CA ILE A 96 2.37 5.56 15.25
C ILE A 96 2.36 4.07 15.65
N SER A 97 3.50 3.48 15.99
CA SER A 97 3.63 2.10 16.45
C SER A 97 3.59 1.95 17.98
N GLN A 98 3.66 3.09 18.71
CA GLN A 98 3.79 3.11 20.18
C GLN A 98 2.50 3.48 20.90
N GLY A 99 1.43 3.78 20.18
CA GLY A 99 0.18 4.26 20.75
C GLY A 99 -1.07 3.70 20.09
N ASP A 100 -2.20 3.92 20.74
CA ASP A 100 -3.52 3.58 20.24
C ASP A 100 -4.16 4.80 19.57
N PRO A 101 -4.64 4.71 18.32
CA PRO A 101 -5.33 5.80 17.62
C PRO A 101 -6.52 6.39 18.39
N VAL A 102 -7.25 5.56 19.13
CA VAL A 102 -8.37 6.03 19.99
C VAL A 102 -7.84 6.95 21.09
N GLN A 103 -6.75 6.55 21.75
CA GLN A 103 -6.12 7.36 22.81
C GLN A 103 -5.56 8.67 22.24
N TRP A 104 -4.92 8.66 21.08
CA TRP A 104 -4.42 9.87 20.43
C TRP A 104 -5.56 10.84 20.10
N LEU A 105 -6.64 10.33 19.52
CA LEU A 105 -7.79 11.18 19.19
C LEU A 105 -8.40 11.80 20.44
N GLN A 106 -8.55 11.03 21.52
CA GLN A 106 -9.07 11.52 22.80
C GLN A 106 -8.14 12.57 23.41
N ALA A 107 -6.83 12.31 23.43
CA ALA A 107 -5.83 13.26 23.93
C ALA A 107 -5.84 14.58 23.14
N MET A 108 -5.86 14.51 21.80
CA MET A 108 -5.91 15.70 20.96
C MET A 108 -7.22 16.46 21.08
N ARG A 109 -8.34 15.77 21.32
CA ARG A 109 -9.62 16.40 21.60
C ARG A 109 -9.62 17.14 22.93
N THR A 110 -9.11 16.50 23.98
CA THR A 110 -8.95 17.10 25.30
C THR A 110 -8.06 18.34 25.21
N GLU A 111 -6.94 18.22 24.52
CA GLU A 111 -6.01 19.35 24.32
C GLU A 111 -6.68 20.48 23.53
N ARG A 112 -7.44 20.18 22.49
CA ARG A 112 -8.23 21.20 21.74
C ARG A 112 -9.24 21.92 22.64
N GLN A 113 -9.93 21.19 23.54
CA GLN A 113 -10.84 21.81 24.51
C GLN A 113 -10.07 22.72 25.47
N ARG A 114 -8.93 22.28 25.99
CA ARG A 114 -8.05 23.10 26.84
C ARG A 114 -7.61 24.38 26.11
N ILE A 115 -7.15 24.27 24.87
CA ILE A 115 -6.74 25.40 24.03
C ILE A 115 -7.88 26.39 23.82
N ASN A 116 -9.08 25.90 23.57
CA ASN A 116 -10.24 26.78 23.35
C ASN A 116 -10.64 27.56 24.60
N ALA A 117 -10.34 27.05 25.81
CA ALA A 117 -10.59 27.70 27.08
C ALA A 117 -9.50 28.73 27.49
N LEU A 118 -8.37 28.79 26.78
CA LEU A 118 -7.33 29.80 27.01
C LEU A 118 -7.85 31.20 26.68
N THR A 119 -7.55 32.16 27.53
CA THR A 119 -7.90 33.58 27.37
C THR A 119 -6.77 34.40 26.75
N ASP A 120 -5.51 33.99 26.93
CA ASP A 120 -4.36 34.61 26.28
C ASP A 120 -4.22 34.13 24.85
N GLU A 121 -4.35 35.04 23.89
CA GLU A 121 -4.33 34.70 22.46
C GLU A 121 -2.93 34.23 21.99
N THR A 122 -1.84 34.70 22.62
CA THR A 122 -0.48 34.26 22.28
C THR A 122 -0.24 32.81 22.72
N GLU A 123 -0.62 32.48 23.95
CA GLU A 123 -0.55 31.13 24.48
C GLU A 123 -1.44 30.18 23.64
N LYS A 124 -2.66 30.62 23.34
CA LYS A 124 -3.62 29.86 22.50
C LYS A 124 -3.07 29.57 21.11
N GLN A 125 -2.44 30.55 20.47
CA GLN A 125 -1.81 30.37 19.16
C GLN A 125 -0.64 29.40 19.22
N GLN A 126 0.22 29.50 20.23
CA GLN A 126 1.36 28.59 20.41
C GLN A 126 0.89 27.15 20.65
N ALA A 127 -0.14 26.96 21.49
CA ALA A 127 -0.73 25.66 21.78
C ALA A 127 -1.39 25.05 20.54
N ARG A 128 -2.11 25.86 19.74
CA ARG A 128 -2.65 25.41 18.43
C ARG A 128 -1.57 24.96 17.45
N GLN A 129 -0.46 25.69 17.39
CA GLN A 129 0.68 25.33 16.54
C GLN A 129 1.32 24.02 17.01
N ALA A 130 1.46 23.81 18.32
CA ALA A 130 1.98 22.57 18.89
C ALA A 130 1.08 21.37 18.55
N LEU A 131 -0.22 21.49 18.74
CA LEU A 131 -1.20 20.46 18.40
C LEU A 131 -1.18 20.13 16.89
N ASN A 132 -1.06 21.15 16.04
CA ASN A 132 -0.95 20.96 14.60
C ASN A 132 0.38 20.28 14.21
N ARG A 133 1.50 20.56 14.89
CA ARG A 133 2.77 19.84 14.68
C ARG A 133 2.61 18.37 15.01
N GLN A 134 2.05 18.04 16.17
CA GLN A 134 1.80 16.66 16.55
C GLN A 134 0.98 15.89 15.50
N GLY A 135 -0.09 16.51 14.96
CA GLY A 135 -0.86 15.89 13.88
C GLY A 135 -0.07 15.70 12.58
N ARG A 136 0.87 16.60 12.25
CA ARG A 136 1.75 16.42 11.08
C ARG A 136 2.79 15.32 11.32
N ASP A 137 3.27 15.16 12.53
CA ASP A 137 4.26 14.13 12.87
C ASP A 137 3.65 12.72 12.72
N LEU A 138 2.35 12.54 13.03
CA LEU A 138 1.63 11.28 12.75
C LEU A 138 1.53 10.98 11.25
N VAL A 139 1.26 12.01 10.42
CA VAL A 139 1.25 11.84 8.96
C VAL A 139 2.64 11.46 8.47
N LEU A 140 3.67 12.18 8.89
CA LEU A 140 5.07 11.91 8.53
C LEU A 140 5.50 10.49 8.90
N ASP A 141 5.12 10.00 10.07
CA ASP A 141 5.44 8.64 10.49
C ASP A 141 4.67 7.59 9.66
N THR A 142 3.43 7.90 9.26
CA THR A 142 2.67 7.04 8.35
C THR A 142 3.33 6.98 6.96
N GLU A 143 3.78 8.11 6.42
CA GLU A 143 4.54 8.18 5.17
C GLU A 143 5.88 7.43 5.27
N ARG A 144 6.59 7.55 6.40
CA ARG A 144 7.83 6.80 6.67
C ARG A 144 7.59 5.29 6.68
N ARG A 145 6.53 4.82 7.35
CA ARG A 145 6.17 3.41 7.38
C ARG A 145 5.88 2.87 5.99
N HIS A 146 5.10 3.59 5.20
CA HIS A 146 4.81 3.24 3.81
C HIS A 146 6.09 3.12 2.98
N LEU A 147 6.97 4.12 3.04
CA LEU A 147 8.22 4.14 2.29
C LEU A 147 9.22 3.06 2.75
N LEU A 148 9.30 2.75 4.05
CA LEU A 148 10.11 1.63 4.54
C LEU A 148 9.69 0.31 3.90
N ARG A 149 8.39 0.07 3.79
CA ARG A 149 7.87 -1.14 3.13
C ARG A 149 8.07 -1.12 1.63
N ALA A 150 7.78 -0.02 0.96
CA ALA A 150 8.00 0.13 -0.48
C ALA A 150 9.46 -0.12 -0.87
N LEU A 151 10.41 0.33 -0.05
CA LEU A 151 11.85 0.17 -0.29
C LEU A 151 12.36 -1.23 0.05
N TYR A 152 11.93 -1.83 1.17
CA TYR A 152 12.63 -2.96 1.78
C TYR A 152 11.77 -4.21 2.04
N SER A 153 10.45 -4.15 1.86
CA SER A 153 9.61 -5.35 1.97
C SER A 153 9.91 -6.35 0.86
N PRO A 154 10.06 -7.65 1.15
CA PRO A 154 10.13 -8.68 0.11
C PRO A 154 8.78 -8.90 -0.59
N GLY A 155 7.65 -8.53 0.04
CA GLY A 155 6.30 -8.60 -0.49
C GLY A 155 5.96 -7.44 -1.42
N GLN A 156 6.80 -7.19 -2.43
CA GLN A 156 6.72 -6.00 -3.27
C GLN A 156 5.37 -5.83 -4.00
N LEU A 157 4.76 -6.93 -4.45
CA LEU A 157 3.44 -6.86 -5.10
C LEU A 157 2.36 -6.37 -4.12
N ARG A 158 2.41 -6.77 -2.87
CA ARG A 158 1.49 -6.27 -1.84
C ARG A 158 1.68 -4.76 -1.62
N GLU A 159 2.92 -4.29 -1.54
CA GLU A 159 3.19 -2.86 -1.32
C GLU A 159 2.79 -2.02 -2.54
N GLN A 160 3.00 -2.51 -3.76
CA GLN A 160 2.49 -1.90 -5.00
C GLN A 160 0.94 -1.83 -4.99
N MET A 161 0.28 -2.92 -4.60
CA MET A 161 -1.18 -2.95 -4.52
C MET A 161 -1.71 -2.11 -3.37
N THR A 162 -0.98 -1.99 -2.25
CA THR A 162 -1.32 -1.06 -1.17
C THR A 162 -1.31 0.37 -1.69
N TRP A 163 -0.27 0.78 -2.42
CA TRP A 163 -0.19 2.10 -3.05
C TRP A 163 -1.32 2.32 -4.06
N PHE A 164 -1.57 1.34 -4.94
CA PHE A 164 -2.68 1.41 -5.90
C PHE A 164 -4.03 1.63 -5.20
N TRP A 165 -4.32 0.88 -4.13
CA TRP A 165 -5.59 1.01 -3.41
C TRP A 165 -5.66 2.25 -2.54
N MET A 166 -4.56 2.73 -1.99
CA MET A 166 -4.50 4.03 -1.31
C MET A 166 -4.83 5.18 -2.26
N ASN A 167 -4.46 5.04 -3.53
CA ASN A 167 -4.81 6.00 -4.57
C ASN A 167 -6.25 5.84 -5.05
N HIS A 168 -6.75 4.60 -5.18
CA HIS A 168 -8.13 4.32 -5.58
C HIS A 168 -9.16 4.71 -4.53
N PHE A 169 -8.88 4.45 -3.28
CA PHE A 169 -9.67 4.86 -2.11
C PHE A 169 -8.99 6.06 -1.43
N SER A 170 -8.75 7.10 -2.21
CA SER A 170 -7.97 8.25 -1.76
C SER A 170 -8.62 8.96 -0.58
N VAL A 171 -7.79 9.39 0.38
CA VAL A 171 -8.19 10.26 1.49
C VAL A 171 -7.18 11.39 1.67
N TYR A 172 -7.66 12.59 1.99
CA TYR A 172 -6.82 13.77 2.13
C TYR A 172 -6.49 14.09 3.59
N ALA A 173 -5.20 14.06 3.94
CA ALA A 173 -4.70 14.32 5.31
C ALA A 173 -5.06 15.71 5.85
N GLY A 174 -5.28 16.69 4.97
CA GLY A 174 -5.61 18.07 5.35
C GLY A 174 -7.06 18.27 5.76
N LYS A 175 -7.97 17.32 5.51
CA LYS A 175 -9.39 17.46 5.86
C LYS A 175 -9.67 17.01 7.29
N GLY A 176 -10.22 17.91 8.09
CA GLY A 176 -10.75 17.61 9.42
C GLY A 176 -9.80 16.84 10.33
N GLN A 177 -10.21 15.65 10.73
CA GLN A 177 -9.48 14.74 11.61
C GLN A 177 -8.88 13.54 10.88
N VAL A 178 -8.97 13.48 9.57
CA VAL A 178 -8.45 12.36 8.74
C VAL A 178 -7.04 11.97 9.11
N ARG A 179 -6.13 12.97 9.31
CA ARG A 179 -4.73 12.73 9.69
C ARG A 179 -4.52 11.83 10.92
N LEU A 180 -5.50 11.79 11.84
CA LEU A 180 -5.41 11.00 13.06
C LEU A 180 -5.77 9.52 12.81
N ALA A 181 -6.54 9.26 11.77
CA ALA A 181 -6.98 7.93 11.39
C ALA A 181 -6.12 7.31 10.25
N LEU A 182 -5.17 8.08 9.66
CA LEU A 182 -4.33 7.59 8.57
C LEU A 182 -3.46 6.38 8.94
N PRO A 183 -2.84 6.32 10.15
CA PRO A 183 -2.05 5.15 10.50
C PRO A 183 -2.85 3.84 10.43
N ASP A 184 -4.09 3.86 10.91
CA ASP A 184 -5.00 2.71 10.84
C ASP A 184 -5.55 2.48 9.45
N TYR A 185 -5.78 3.54 8.68
CA TYR A 185 -6.31 3.43 7.33
C TYR A 185 -5.40 2.59 6.42
N GLU A 186 -4.10 2.83 6.44
CA GLU A 186 -3.17 2.00 5.70
C GLU A 186 -3.03 0.60 6.32
N GLU A 187 -2.79 0.54 7.65
CA GLU A 187 -2.39 -0.68 8.33
C GLU A 187 -3.51 -1.71 8.47
N ARG A 188 -4.72 -1.25 8.76
CA ARG A 188 -5.87 -2.13 9.05
C ARG A 188 -6.88 -2.19 7.91
N THR A 189 -6.99 -1.11 7.09
CA THR A 189 -8.00 -1.04 6.05
C THR A 189 -7.46 -1.47 4.69
N ILE A 190 -6.37 -0.87 4.22
CA ILE A 190 -5.91 -1.06 2.83
C ILE A 190 -4.97 -2.26 2.70
N ARG A 191 -3.85 -2.25 3.42
CA ARG A 191 -2.77 -3.24 3.23
C ARG A 191 -3.18 -4.70 3.47
N PRO A 192 -3.99 -5.04 4.50
CA PRO A 192 -4.44 -6.41 4.73
C PRO A 192 -5.30 -6.97 3.60
N HIS A 193 -6.06 -6.10 2.92
CA HIS A 193 -7.01 -6.48 1.88
C HIS A 193 -6.46 -6.30 0.46
N ALA A 194 -5.23 -5.80 0.31
CA ALA A 194 -4.67 -5.39 -0.98
C ALA A 194 -4.63 -6.49 -2.05
N LEU A 195 -4.52 -7.76 -1.65
CA LEU A 195 -4.47 -8.94 -2.53
C LEU A 195 -5.65 -9.92 -2.29
N GLY A 196 -6.62 -9.54 -1.44
CA GLY A 196 -7.75 -10.37 -1.03
C GLY A 196 -8.98 -10.24 -1.93
N LYS A 197 -10.17 -10.32 -1.33
CA LYS A 197 -11.44 -10.09 -2.03
C LYS A 197 -11.75 -8.60 -2.11
N PHE A 198 -12.14 -8.13 -3.29
CA PHE A 198 -12.50 -6.72 -3.48
C PHE A 198 -13.65 -6.27 -2.57
N ARG A 199 -14.65 -7.14 -2.38
CA ARG A 199 -15.75 -6.86 -1.44
C ARG A 199 -15.26 -6.57 -0.02
N ASP A 200 -14.27 -7.34 0.47
CA ASP A 200 -13.76 -7.19 1.82
C ASP A 200 -12.94 -5.88 1.95
N LEU A 201 -12.22 -5.50 0.89
CA LEU A 201 -11.54 -4.21 0.79
C LEU A 201 -12.54 -3.04 0.80
N VAL A 202 -13.61 -3.10 0.00
CA VAL A 202 -14.68 -2.08 0.00
C VAL A 202 -15.32 -2.01 1.39
N MET A 203 -15.63 -3.15 2.01
CA MET A 203 -16.22 -3.17 3.35
C MET A 203 -15.30 -2.53 4.40
N ALA A 204 -14.00 -2.81 4.33
CA ALA A 204 -13.01 -2.19 5.21
C ALA A 204 -12.95 -0.66 5.01
N THR A 205 -13.03 -0.17 3.76
CA THR A 205 -13.04 1.29 3.50
C THR A 205 -14.32 1.96 3.95
N VAL A 206 -15.48 1.31 3.78
CA VAL A 206 -16.80 1.83 4.20
C VAL A 206 -16.89 1.99 5.73
N THR A 207 -16.15 1.19 6.47
CA THR A 207 -16.08 1.28 7.94
C THR A 207 -14.86 2.04 8.45
N ALA A 208 -14.00 2.53 7.55
CA ALA A 208 -12.78 3.24 7.96
C ALA A 208 -13.05 4.66 8.45
N PRO A 209 -12.65 5.04 9.67
CA PRO A 209 -12.83 6.38 10.19
C PRO A 209 -12.26 7.49 9.29
N ALA A 210 -11.12 7.26 8.65
CA ALA A 210 -10.50 8.22 7.72
C ALA A 210 -11.42 8.52 6.53
N MET A 211 -12.03 7.49 5.92
CA MET A 211 -12.94 7.64 4.79
C MET A 211 -14.27 8.30 5.21
N LEU A 212 -14.83 7.88 6.35
CA LEU A 212 -16.07 8.44 6.86
C LEU A 212 -15.96 9.95 7.18
N GLU A 213 -14.81 10.38 7.72
CA GLU A 213 -14.49 11.80 7.93
C GLU A 213 -14.21 12.53 6.61
N TYR A 214 -13.47 11.89 5.71
CA TYR A 214 -13.07 12.53 4.46
C TYR A 214 -14.27 12.82 3.54
N LEU A 215 -15.21 11.89 3.42
CA LEU A 215 -16.41 12.05 2.58
C LEU A 215 -17.67 12.48 3.35
N ASP A 216 -17.47 13.05 4.56
CA ASP A 216 -18.51 13.66 5.40
C ASP A 216 -19.65 12.72 5.84
N ASN A 217 -19.45 11.40 5.74
CA ASN A 217 -20.44 10.42 6.18
C ASN A 217 -20.51 10.29 7.72
N ALA A 218 -19.42 10.66 8.41
CA ALA A 218 -19.35 10.56 9.87
C ALA A 218 -20.51 11.31 10.60
N GLN A 219 -21.15 12.25 9.93
CA GLN A 219 -22.30 13.00 10.46
C GLN A 219 -23.63 12.63 9.80
N SER A 220 -23.66 11.74 8.80
CA SER A 220 -24.89 11.34 8.10
C SER A 220 -25.83 10.60 9.03
N ALA A 221 -27.10 11.01 9.04
CA ALA A 221 -28.16 10.47 9.90
C ALA A 221 -29.53 10.54 9.20
N VAL A 222 -30.50 9.76 9.65
CA VAL A 222 -31.85 9.69 9.09
C VAL A 222 -32.51 11.06 8.88
N ASN A 223 -32.20 12.05 9.74
CA ASN A 223 -32.75 13.42 9.65
C ASN A 223 -31.78 14.39 8.93
N HIS A 224 -30.62 13.94 8.54
CA HIS A 224 -29.59 14.74 7.88
C HIS A 224 -28.70 13.84 7.01
N ILE A 225 -29.30 13.36 5.90
CA ILE A 225 -28.65 12.43 4.99
C ILE A 225 -27.63 13.20 4.13
N ASN A 226 -26.40 12.68 4.05
CA ASN A 226 -25.36 13.20 3.18
C ASN A 226 -25.10 12.20 2.04
N GLU A 227 -25.30 12.63 0.81
CA GLU A 227 -25.15 11.78 -0.39
C GLU A 227 -23.69 11.69 -0.89
N ASN A 228 -22.78 12.53 -0.38
CA ASN A 228 -21.43 12.64 -0.94
C ASN A 228 -20.72 11.28 -0.97
N TYR A 229 -20.66 10.60 0.17
CA TYR A 229 -19.99 9.30 0.22
C TYR A 229 -20.69 8.22 -0.64
N ALA A 230 -22.02 8.21 -0.65
CA ALA A 230 -22.75 7.25 -1.49
C ALA A 230 -22.42 7.43 -2.97
N ARG A 231 -22.35 8.67 -3.43
CA ARG A 231 -21.97 9.00 -4.80
C ARG A 231 -20.56 8.53 -5.13
N GLU A 232 -19.58 8.90 -4.31
CA GLU A 232 -18.19 8.52 -4.52
C GLU A 232 -17.97 7.00 -4.45
N LEU A 233 -18.70 6.32 -3.56
CA LEU A 233 -18.65 4.86 -3.46
C LEU A 233 -19.13 4.17 -4.76
N MET A 234 -20.15 4.71 -5.41
CA MET A 234 -20.63 4.22 -6.70
C MET A 234 -19.72 4.65 -7.85
N GLU A 235 -19.39 5.93 -7.94
CA GLU A 235 -18.72 6.52 -9.10
C GLU A 235 -17.22 6.23 -9.14
N LEU A 236 -16.52 6.37 -8.03
CA LEU A 236 -15.06 6.28 -8.00
C LEU A 236 -14.55 4.93 -7.46
N HIS A 237 -15.30 4.34 -6.52
CA HIS A 237 -14.81 3.17 -5.81
C HIS A 237 -15.32 1.84 -6.37
N THR A 238 -16.50 1.81 -7.06
CA THR A 238 -17.08 0.56 -7.53
C THR A 238 -17.50 0.60 -9.02
N LEU A 239 -18.67 1.17 -9.35
CA LEU A 239 -19.29 1.04 -10.67
C LEU A 239 -18.57 1.83 -11.78
N GLY A 240 -17.85 2.87 -11.41
CA GLY A 240 -17.28 3.85 -12.35
C GLY A 240 -18.26 4.98 -12.67
N VAL A 241 -17.73 6.11 -13.13
CA VAL A 241 -18.54 7.23 -13.61
C VAL A 241 -19.46 6.71 -14.72
N SER A 242 -20.75 6.98 -14.63
CA SER A 242 -21.78 6.49 -15.56
C SER A 242 -22.02 4.97 -15.56
N GLY A 243 -21.46 4.20 -14.61
CA GLY A 243 -21.71 2.76 -14.51
C GLY A 243 -21.18 1.91 -15.65
N GLY A 244 -20.11 2.39 -16.35
CA GLY A 244 -19.41 1.65 -17.40
C GLY A 244 -19.69 2.12 -18.83
N PRO A 245 -19.13 1.43 -19.85
CA PRO A 245 -19.13 1.91 -21.24
C PRO A 245 -20.50 1.92 -21.92
N SER A 246 -21.50 1.30 -21.31
CA SER A 246 -22.87 1.24 -21.86
C SER A 246 -23.78 2.37 -21.41
N GLY A 247 -23.27 3.36 -20.65
CA GLY A 247 -24.02 4.49 -20.11
C GLY A 247 -24.37 4.31 -18.63
N SER A 248 -25.23 5.18 -18.10
CA SER A 248 -25.60 5.20 -16.69
C SER A 248 -26.24 3.89 -16.25
N HIS A 249 -25.57 3.15 -15.38
CA HIS A 249 -26.05 1.89 -14.80
C HIS A 249 -26.82 2.13 -13.49
N TYR A 250 -26.67 3.30 -12.88
CA TYR A 250 -27.36 3.72 -11.66
C TYR A 250 -27.98 5.10 -11.83
N THR A 251 -28.96 5.39 -11.00
CA THR A 251 -29.74 6.63 -11.01
C THR A 251 -29.41 7.49 -9.79
N GLN A 252 -29.86 8.75 -9.80
CA GLN A 252 -29.81 9.60 -8.61
C GLN A 252 -30.58 8.98 -7.43
N GLN A 253 -31.64 8.24 -7.70
CA GLN A 253 -32.38 7.50 -6.68
C GLN A 253 -31.53 6.41 -6.03
N ASP A 254 -30.72 5.68 -6.80
CA ASP A 254 -29.80 4.67 -6.24
C ASP A 254 -28.77 5.32 -5.31
N VAL A 255 -28.26 6.51 -5.65
CA VAL A 255 -27.36 7.29 -4.78
C VAL A 255 -28.07 7.66 -3.46
N GLN A 256 -29.31 8.13 -3.53
CA GLN A 256 -30.10 8.45 -2.36
C GLN A 256 -30.39 7.23 -1.48
N GLU A 257 -30.78 6.13 -2.09
CA GLU A 257 -31.02 4.86 -1.38
C GLU A 257 -29.74 4.34 -0.70
N LEU A 258 -28.59 4.40 -1.40
CA LEU A 258 -27.30 4.05 -0.80
C LEU A 258 -26.93 5.01 0.34
N ALA A 259 -27.18 6.31 0.20
CA ALA A 259 -26.94 7.28 1.27
C ALA A 259 -27.80 6.98 2.53
N ARG A 260 -29.03 6.53 2.35
CA ARG A 260 -29.89 6.05 3.46
C ARG A 260 -29.30 4.79 4.12
N VAL A 261 -28.76 3.85 3.32
CA VAL A 261 -28.04 2.67 3.83
C VAL A 261 -26.84 3.07 4.68
N LEU A 262 -26.07 4.07 4.26
CA LEU A 262 -24.85 4.51 4.95
C LEU A 262 -25.11 5.39 6.18
N THR A 263 -26.35 5.78 6.46
CA THR A 263 -26.69 6.51 7.69
C THR A 263 -26.33 5.70 8.93
N GLY A 264 -25.88 6.37 9.97
CA GLY A 264 -25.47 5.73 11.22
C GLY A 264 -24.02 5.25 11.25
N LEU A 265 -23.35 5.09 10.10
CA LEU A 265 -21.90 4.90 10.08
C LEU A 265 -21.21 6.18 10.53
N GLY A 266 -20.26 6.08 11.44
CA GLY A 266 -19.62 7.25 12.01
C GLY A 266 -18.32 6.96 12.76
N VAL A 267 -17.81 8.02 13.40
CA VAL A 267 -16.59 7.98 14.20
C VAL A 267 -16.95 8.20 15.67
N ASN A 268 -16.65 7.22 16.50
CA ASN A 268 -16.86 7.29 17.95
C ASN A 268 -15.72 8.06 18.63
N LEU A 269 -15.91 9.36 18.76
CA LEU A 269 -14.96 10.25 19.45
C LEU A 269 -15.05 10.17 20.99
N ARG A 270 -16.02 9.45 21.54
CA ARG A 270 -16.25 9.38 23.00
C ARG A 270 -15.55 8.18 23.62
N GLY A 271 -15.28 7.12 22.84
CA GLY A 271 -14.75 5.86 23.34
C GLY A 271 -15.79 4.97 24.03
N GLU A 272 -17.02 5.45 24.22
CA GLU A 272 -18.11 4.72 24.85
C GLU A 272 -19.31 4.63 23.89
N PRO A 273 -20.09 3.54 23.93
CA PRO A 273 -21.31 3.43 23.16
C PRO A 273 -22.28 4.57 23.49
N PRO A 274 -23.07 5.07 22.51
CA PRO A 274 -24.11 6.05 22.77
C PRO A 274 -25.19 5.45 23.67
N ARG A 275 -25.97 6.32 24.34
CA ARG A 275 -27.13 5.86 25.08
C ARG A 275 -28.19 5.32 24.12
N LEU A 276 -28.49 4.03 24.22
CA LEU A 276 -29.42 3.32 23.35
C LEU A 276 -30.57 2.74 24.18
N GLY A 277 -31.77 2.84 23.64
CA GLY A 277 -32.91 2.09 24.17
C GLY A 277 -32.74 0.59 23.90
N PRO A 278 -33.41 -0.31 24.68
CA PRO A 278 -33.22 -1.76 24.55
C PRO A 278 -33.42 -2.31 23.14
N ALA A 279 -34.41 -1.79 22.39
CA ALA A 279 -34.72 -2.20 21.03
C ALA A 279 -33.58 -1.89 20.01
N ARG A 280 -32.77 -0.86 20.27
CA ARG A 280 -31.69 -0.44 19.37
C ARG A 280 -30.29 -0.91 19.80
N ALA A 281 -30.13 -1.27 21.06
CA ALA A 281 -28.84 -1.69 21.60
C ALA A 281 -28.22 -2.90 20.84
N ALA A 282 -29.08 -3.84 20.41
CA ALA A 282 -28.65 -5.03 19.67
C ALA A 282 -28.06 -4.72 18.28
N PHE A 283 -28.39 -3.58 17.69
CA PHE A 283 -27.91 -3.16 16.37
C PHE A 283 -26.58 -2.37 16.43
N TYR A 284 -26.17 -1.90 17.61
CA TYR A 284 -24.94 -1.15 17.75
C TYR A 284 -23.72 -2.01 17.38
N ARG A 285 -22.78 -1.41 16.64
CA ARG A 285 -21.46 -1.98 16.38
C ARG A 285 -20.42 -0.89 16.67
N GLY A 286 -19.30 -1.29 17.26
CA GLY A 286 -18.15 -0.41 17.50
C GLY A 286 -16.87 -1.21 17.41
N ASP A 287 -15.86 -0.65 16.73
CA ASP A 287 -14.50 -1.19 16.66
C ASP A 287 -13.51 -0.03 16.57
N GLY A 288 -12.67 0.14 17.59
CA GLY A 288 -11.75 1.27 17.68
C GLY A 288 -12.50 2.61 17.57
N LEU A 289 -12.16 3.39 16.54
CA LEU A 289 -12.83 4.66 16.24
C LEU A 289 -14.11 4.53 15.42
N PHE A 290 -14.37 3.38 14.83
CA PHE A 290 -15.58 3.15 14.04
C PHE A 290 -16.80 2.91 14.95
N GLU A 291 -17.96 3.47 14.56
CA GLU A 291 -19.25 3.07 15.11
C GLU A 291 -20.33 2.97 14.02
N PHE A 292 -21.23 2.01 14.20
CA PHE A 292 -22.57 2.06 13.62
C PHE A 292 -23.57 2.39 14.72
N ASN A 293 -24.16 3.58 14.64
CA ASN A 293 -25.08 4.11 15.63
C ASN A 293 -26.53 3.97 15.15
N PRO A 294 -27.30 3.01 15.69
CA PRO A 294 -28.66 2.75 15.24
C PRO A 294 -29.64 3.88 15.50
N ASN A 295 -29.32 4.85 16.40
CA ASN A 295 -30.16 6.04 16.59
C ASN A 295 -30.08 7.02 15.41
N ARG A 296 -29.02 6.91 14.61
CA ARG A 296 -28.77 7.75 13.43
C ARG A 296 -29.18 7.07 12.13
N HIS A 297 -29.40 5.74 12.15
CA HIS A 297 -29.69 4.95 10.97
C HIS A 297 -31.14 5.05 10.51
N ASP A 298 -31.35 5.08 9.20
CA ASP A 298 -32.65 4.98 8.54
C ASP A 298 -33.07 3.52 8.39
N PHE A 299 -34.04 3.06 9.17
CA PHE A 299 -34.58 1.70 9.12
C PHE A 299 -35.75 1.52 8.11
N GLY A 300 -36.01 2.50 7.25
CA GLY A 300 -37.01 2.34 6.19
C GLY A 300 -36.55 1.33 5.13
N PRO A 301 -37.48 0.73 4.36
CA PRO A 301 -37.13 -0.16 3.26
C PRO A 301 -36.34 0.60 2.19
N LYS A 302 -35.41 -0.06 1.53
CA LYS A 302 -34.52 0.52 0.50
C LYS A 302 -34.43 -0.39 -0.72
N THR A 303 -34.11 0.21 -1.86
CA THR A 303 -33.85 -0.51 -3.11
C THR A 303 -32.59 0.04 -3.76
N LEU A 304 -31.59 -0.80 -4.01
CA LEU A 304 -30.35 -0.42 -4.65
C LEU A 304 -30.14 -1.24 -5.92
N LEU A 305 -29.96 -0.59 -7.06
CA LEU A 305 -29.81 -1.23 -8.38
C LEU A 305 -30.90 -2.28 -8.63
N GLY A 306 -32.15 -1.94 -8.33
CA GLY A 306 -33.31 -2.84 -8.48
C GLY A 306 -33.42 -3.96 -7.44
N GLN A 307 -32.48 -4.08 -6.49
CA GLN A 307 -32.48 -5.11 -5.45
C GLN A 307 -32.97 -4.53 -4.12
N ARG A 308 -33.99 -5.19 -3.54
CA ARG A 308 -34.52 -4.81 -2.22
C ARG A 308 -33.51 -5.12 -1.11
N ILE A 309 -33.33 -4.19 -0.19
CA ILE A 309 -32.54 -4.32 1.02
C ILE A 309 -33.50 -4.27 2.23
N GLU A 310 -33.49 -5.36 3.00
CA GLU A 310 -34.34 -5.47 4.19
C GLU A 310 -33.74 -4.67 5.37
N PRO A 311 -34.56 -4.08 6.24
CA PRO A 311 -34.13 -3.20 7.33
C PRO A 311 -33.49 -3.99 8.49
N THR A 312 -32.22 -4.35 8.34
CA THR A 312 -31.44 -5.16 9.28
C THR A 312 -30.32 -4.37 9.98
N GLY A 313 -30.33 -3.04 9.85
CA GLY A 313 -29.29 -2.18 10.42
C GLY A 313 -27.96 -2.34 9.69
N PHE A 314 -26.87 -2.69 10.39
CA PHE A 314 -25.57 -2.84 9.76
C PHE A 314 -25.54 -3.88 8.63
N GLY A 315 -26.40 -4.91 8.68
CA GLY A 315 -26.56 -5.90 7.61
C GLY A 315 -26.98 -5.28 6.25
N GLU A 316 -27.61 -4.10 6.28
CA GLU A 316 -27.95 -3.35 5.06
C GLU A 316 -26.69 -2.84 4.34
N VAL A 317 -25.69 -2.38 5.12
CA VAL A 317 -24.39 -1.94 4.59
C VAL A 317 -23.65 -3.12 3.97
N GLU A 318 -23.60 -4.27 4.64
CA GLU A 318 -23.01 -5.51 4.11
C GLU A 318 -23.69 -5.96 2.81
N ARG A 319 -25.02 -5.84 2.76
CA ARG A 319 -25.80 -6.17 1.55
C ARG A 319 -25.53 -5.19 0.41
N ALA A 320 -25.49 -3.90 0.66
CA ALA A 320 -25.20 -2.87 -0.35
C ALA A 320 -23.77 -3.05 -0.92
N VAL A 321 -22.78 -3.25 -0.08
CA VAL A 321 -21.40 -3.54 -0.50
C VAL A 321 -21.34 -4.81 -1.35
N ALA A 322 -22.08 -5.86 -0.99
CA ALA A 322 -22.13 -7.08 -1.78
C ALA A 322 -22.78 -6.87 -3.17
N ILE A 323 -23.83 -6.03 -3.25
CA ILE A 323 -24.49 -5.67 -4.53
C ILE A 323 -23.49 -4.93 -5.42
N LEU A 324 -22.85 -3.87 -4.91
CA LEU A 324 -21.92 -3.04 -5.66
C LEU A 324 -20.67 -3.84 -6.11
N SER A 325 -20.10 -4.66 -5.22
CA SER A 325 -18.87 -5.40 -5.51
C SER A 325 -19.05 -6.52 -6.53
N ARG A 326 -20.26 -7.06 -6.67
CA ARG A 326 -20.58 -8.15 -7.64
C ARG A 326 -21.12 -7.66 -8.97
N ASP A 327 -21.33 -6.35 -9.08
CA ASP A 327 -21.85 -5.78 -10.31
C ASP A 327 -20.85 -5.96 -11.47
N PRO A 328 -21.29 -6.35 -12.68
CA PRO A 328 -20.42 -6.46 -13.85
C PRO A 328 -19.69 -5.15 -14.22
N ALA A 329 -20.31 -3.99 -13.96
CA ALA A 329 -19.66 -2.70 -14.17
C ALA A 329 -18.45 -2.54 -13.25
N THR A 330 -18.57 -2.95 -11.97
CA THR A 330 -17.45 -2.96 -11.02
C THR A 330 -16.32 -3.88 -11.47
N ALA A 331 -16.64 -5.10 -11.93
CA ALA A 331 -15.65 -6.04 -12.43
C ALA A 331 -14.84 -5.42 -13.60
N ARG A 332 -15.53 -4.76 -14.53
CA ARG A 332 -14.90 -4.10 -15.67
C ARG A 332 -14.11 -2.86 -15.27
N PHE A 333 -14.68 -2.01 -14.43
CA PHE A 333 -14.03 -0.77 -13.96
C PHE A 333 -12.73 -1.05 -13.22
N ILE A 334 -12.75 -1.97 -12.26
CA ILE A 334 -11.56 -2.37 -11.49
C ILE A 334 -10.51 -3.04 -12.39
N SER A 335 -10.94 -3.91 -13.31
CA SER A 335 -10.04 -4.54 -14.28
C SER A 335 -9.38 -3.51 -15.18
N MET A 336 -10.13 -2.52 -15.67
CA MET A 336 -9.59 -1.42 -16.47
C MET A 336 -8.57 -0.60 -15.66
N LYS A 337 -8.89 -0.21 -14.43
CA LYS A 337 -7.96 0.56 -13.58
C LYS A 337 -6.66 -0.20 -13.31
N LEU A 338 -6.74 -1.50 -13.00
CA LEU A 338 -5.55 -2.34 -12.81
C LEU A 338 -4.72 -2.45 -14.10
N ALA A 339 -5.36 -2.71 -15.24
CA ALA A 339 -4.66 -2.80 -16.52
C ALA A 339 -4.03 -1.46 -16.93
N THR A 340 -4.71 -0.33 -16.66
CA THR A 340 -4.16 1.01 -16.90
C THR A 340 -2.96 1.31 -15.99
N TYR A 341 -2.99 0.87 -14.74
CA TYR A 341 -1.88 1.08 -13.81
C TYR A 341 -0.66 0.20 -14.14
N PHE A 342 -0.86 -1.07 -14.48
CA PHE A 342 0.22 -2.04 -14.61
C PHE A 342 0.71 -2.27 -16.05
N VAL A 343 -0.13 -2.08 -17.07
CA VAL A 343 0.19 -2.47 -18.46
C VAL A 343 0.49 -1.25 -19.33
N SER A 344 -0.50 -0.38 -19.54
CA SER A 344 -0.35 0.82 -20.38
C SER A 344 -1.52 1.78 -20.18
N ASP A 345 -1.39 3.04 -20.63
CA ASP A 345 -2.48 4.03 -20.56
C ASP A 345 -3.71 3.62 -21.39
N THR A 346 -3.52 2.78 -22.38
CA THR A 346 -4.57 2.21 -23.24
C THR A 346 -4.42 0.68 -23.31
N PRO A 347 -4.84 -0.04 -22.24
CA PRO A 347 -4.66 -1.49 -22.19
C PRO A 347 -5.54 -2.21 -23.23
N PRO A 348 -5.08 -3.35 -23.79
CA PRO A 348 -5.86 -4.14 -24.72
C PRO A 348 -7.21 -4.53 -24.15
N GLN A 349 -8.29 -4.27 -24.87
CA GLN A 349 -9.66 -4.54 -24.42
C GLN A 349 -9.88 -6.03 -24.12
N SER A 350 -9.29 -6.92 -24.92
CA SER A 350 -9.35 -8.38 -24.70
C SER A 350 -8.75 -8.80 -23.35
N LEU A 351 -7.71 -8.12 -22.89
CA LEU A 351 -7.13 -8.35 -21.55
C LEU A 351 -8.10 -7.92 -20.46
N VAL A 352 -8.65 -6.70 -20.57
CA VAL A 352 -9.63 -6.17 -19.61
C VAL A 352 -10.86 -7.09 -19.50
N ASP A 353 -11.36 -7.57 -20.62
CA ASP A 353 -12.53 -8.48 -20.65
C ASP A 353 -12.24 -9.81 -19.94
N ARG A 354 -11.04 -10.40 -20.14
CA ARG A 354 -10.63 -11.61 -19.41
C ARG A 354 -10.43 -11.36 -17.92
N MET A 355 -9.85 -10.23 -17.56
CA MET A 355 -9.70 -9.82 -16.15
C MET A 355 -11.06 -9.66 -15.49
N ALA A 356 -12.02 -8.99 -16.15
CA ALA A 356 -13.39 -8.81 -15.65
C ALA A 356 -14.13 -10.14 -15.52
N ALA A 357 -13.99 -11.05 -16.49
CA ALA A 357 -14.54 -12.40 -16.41
C ALA A 357 -13.93 -13.19 -15.23
N THR A 358 -12.62 -13.04 -14.97
CA THR A 358 -11.97 -13.65 -13.80
C THR A 358 -12.49 -13.04 -12.51
N PHE A 359 -12.60 -11.71 -12.43
CA PHE A 359 -13.16 -11.01 -11.28
C PHE A 359 -14.55 -11.55 -10.92
N THR A 360 -15.45 -11.62 -11.90
CA THR A 360 -16.82 -12.13 -11.69
C THR A 360 -16.82 -13.60 -11.25
N ARG A 361 -16.05 -14.47 -11.91
CA ARG A 361 -15.99 -15.91 -11.62
C ARG A 361 -15.42 -16.19 -10.23
N THR A 362 -14.51 -15.37 -9.75
CA THR A 362 -13.80 -15.58 -8.47
C THR A 362 -14.38 -14.74 -7.33
N ASP A 363 -15.54 -14.09 -7.50
CA ASP A 363 -16.17 -13.21 -6.52
C ASP A 363 -15.17 -12.12 -6.06
N GLY A 364 -14.56 -11.43 -7.02
CA GLY A 364 -13.68 -10.30 -6.79
C GLY A 364 -12.31 -10.63 -6.20
N ASP A 365 -11.75 -11.81 -6.48
CA ASP A 365 -10.40 -12.19 -6.03
C ASP A 365 -9.33 -11.39 -6.78
N ILE A 366 -8.72 -10.41 -6.08
CA ILE A 366 -7.73 -9.49 -6.65
C ILE A 366 -6.48 -10.26 -7.10
N GLY A 367 -6.02 -11.24 -6.32
CA GLY A 367 -4.87 -12.06 -6.68
C GLY A 367 -5.09 -12.86 -7.97
N ALA A 368 -6.29 -13.42 -8.15
CA ALA A 368 -6.67 -14.14 -9.37
C ALA A 368 -6.73 -13.21 -10.61
N VAL A 369 -7.21 -11.97 -10.44
CA VAL A 369 -7.24 -10.95 -11.51
C VAL A 369 -5.82 -10.53 -11.88
N LEU A 370 -4.94 -10.28 -10.90
CA LEU A 370 -3.53 -9.95 -11.13
C LEU A 370 -2.80 -11.09 -11.85
N ARG A 371 -3.03 -12.35 -11.45
CA ARG A 371 -2.48 -13.52 -12.14
C ARG A 371 -2.90 -13.55 -13.62
N THR A 372 -4.21 -13.34 -13.89
CA THR A 372 -4.76 -13.29 -15.26
C THR A 372 -4.07 -12.22 -16.09
N MET A 373 -3.75 -11.07 -15.52
CA MET A 373 -3.06 -9.96 -16.17
C MET A 373 -1.58 -10.25 -16.39
N LEU A 374 -0.84 -10.51 -15.31
CA LEU A 374 0.63 -10.56 -15.29
C LEU A 374 1.23 -11.76 -16.03
N LEU A 375 0.48 -12.84 -16.23
CA LEU A 375 0.89 -14.02 -16.98
C LEU A 375 0.23 -14.08 -18.38
N SER A 376 -0.35 -12.98 -18.86
CA SER A 376 -1.01 -12.94 -20.15
C SER A 376 -0.04 -12.63 -21.29
N LYS A 377 -0.37 -13.17 -22.47
CA LYS A 377 0.36 -12.82 -23.72
C LYS A 377 0.19 -11.34 -24.09
N GLU A 378 -0.94 -10.74 -23.74
CA GLU A 378 -1.20 -9.32 -24.00
C GLU A 378 -0.31 -8.42 -23.16
N PHE A 379 0.00 -8.81 -21.92
CA PHE A 379 0.98 -8.11 -21.10
C PHE A 379 2.36 -8.08 -21.78
N ASP A 380 2.85 -9.24 -22.25
CA ASP A 380 4.13 -9.34 -22.94
C ASP A 380 4.12 -8.63 -24.30
N SER A 381 3.00 -8.72 -25.05
CA SER A 381 2.85 -8.04 -26.36
C SER A 381 2.84 -6.51 -26.21
N ALA A 382 2.08 -5.97 -25.25
CA ALA A 382 2.03 -4.53 -25.02
C ALA A 382 3.43 -3.97 -24.78
N ALA A 383 4.22 -4.65 -23.96
CA ALA A 383 5.61 -4.29 -23.70
C ALA A 383 6.51 -4.37 -24.96
N SER A 384 6.26 -5.34 -25.85
CA SER A 384 7.05 -5.54 -27.08
C SER A 384 6.73 -4.52 -28.18
N HIS A 385 5.50 -3.97 -28.18
CA HIS A 385 5.07 -2.98 -29.17
C HIS A 385 5.24 -1.53 -28.69
N GLY A 386 6.08 -1.28 -27.67
CA GLY A 386 6.40 0.07 -27.19
C GLY A 386 5.36 0.70 -26.26
N ALA A 387 4.29 0.00 -25.94
CA ALA A 387 3.34 0.44 -24.92
C ALA A 387 3.94 0.23 -23.52
N ARG A 388 4.90 1.09 -23.17
CA ARG A 388 5.53 1.07 -21.85
C ARG A 388 4.78 2.00 -20.91
N LYS A 389 4.69 1.63 -19.65
CA LYS A 389 4.08 2.47 -18.62
C LYS A 389 5.11 3.47 -18.10
N PHE A 390 4.81 4.76 -18.23
CA PHE A 390 5.62 5.81 -17.62
C PHE A 390 5.50 5.72 -16.08
N LYS A 391 6.61 5.81 -15.39
CA LYS A 391 6.63 5.76 -13.91
C LYS A 391 6.00 7.02 -13.34
N ASP A 392 4.97 6.88 -12.52
CA ASP A 392 4.53 7.94 -11.62
C ASP A 392 5.67 8.34 -10.65
N PRO A 393 5.56 9.46 -9.93
CA PRO A 393 6.60 9.89 -8.99
C PRO A 393 6.96 8.84 -7.93
N MET A 394 5.97 8.12 -7.38
CA MET A 394 6.22 7.10 -6.36
C MET A 394 7.07 5.96 -6.92
N VAL A 395 6.68 5.41 -8.06
CA VAL A 395 7.44 4.34 -8.72
C VAL A 395 8.82 4.83 -9.15
N PHE A 396 8.93 6.06 -9.68
CA PHE A 396 10.21 6.64 -10.10
C PHE A 396 11.19 6.77 -8.92
N VAL A 397 10.77 7.41 -7.83
CA VAL A 397 11.63 7.68 -6.68
C VAL A 397 12.02 6.36 -5.99
N VAL A 398 11.05 5.48 -5.71
CA VAL A 398 11.32 4.22 -5.00
C VAL A 398 12.17 3.29 -5.86
N SER A 399 11.90 3.13 -7.17
CA SER A 399 12.73 2.29 -8.04
C SER A 399 14.16 2.80 -8.15
N SER A 400 14.35 4.12 -8.21
CA SER A 400 15.66 4.75 -8.25
C SER A 400 16.45 4.52 -6.95
N MET A 401 15.77 4.62 -5.80
CA MET A 401 16.36 4.31 -4.50
C MET A 401 16.72 2.82 -4.37
N ARG A 402 15.83 1.92 -4.79
CA ARG A 402 16.08 0.47 -4.73
C ARG A 402 17.29 0.07 -5.60
N LEU A 403 17.39 0.61 -6.81
CA LEU A 403 18.54 0.35 -7.67
C LEU A 403 19.84 0.97 -7.08
N ALA A 404 19.77 2.22 -6.64
CA ALA A 404 20.97 2.96 -6.21
C ALA A 404 21.56 2.42 -4.91
N TYR A 405 20.73 1.94 -4.01
CA TYR A 405 21.17 1.52 -2.67
C TYR A 405 21.08 0.01 -2.43
N ASP A 406 20.46 -0.75 -3.31
CA ASP A 406 20.41 -2.22 -3.37
C ASP A 406 20.20 -2.87 -1.97
N GLY A 407 19.07 -2.56 -1.35
CA GLY A 407 18.72 -3.04 -0.01
C GLY A 407 19.47 -2.39 1.16
N ARG A 408 20.44 -1.51 0.89
CA ARG A 408 21.11 -0.75 1.94
C ARG A 408 20.13 0.21 2.62
N PRO A 409 19.93 0.11 3.95
CA PRO A 409 18.98 0.95 4.64
C PRO A 409 19.43 2.42 4.65
N VAL A 410 18.47 3.31 4.38
CA VAL A 410 18.58 4.74 4.65
C VAL A 410 17.91 5.04 6.00
N THR A 411 18.46 5.96 6.77
CA THR A 411 17.95 6.25 8.13
C THR A 411 16.97 7.41 8.16
N ASN A 412 17.03 8.29 7.15
CA ASN A 412 16.16 9.46 7.06
C ASN A 412 15.39 9.46 5.74
N LEU A 413 14.09 9.29 5.82
CA LEU A 413 13.17 9.30 4.67
C LEU A 413 12.59 10.69 4.35
N ARG A 414 12.89 11.73 5.13
CA ARG A 414 12.42 13.10 4.82
C ARG A 414 12.83 13.59 3.43
N PRO A 415 14.08 13.35 2.94
CA PRO A 415 14.42 13.70 1.57
C PRO A 415 13.55 12.98 0.53
N VAL A 416 13.23 11.69 0.75
CA VAL A 416 12.38 10.91 -0.15
C VAL A 416 10.97 11.47 -0.20
N ILE A 417 10.37 11.77 0.96
CA ILE A 417 9.06 12.43 1.08
C ILE A 417 9.06 13.79 0.35
N ASN A 418 10.12 14.58 0.55
CA ASN A 418 10.25 15.87 -0.13
C ASN A 418 10.35 15.75 -1.66
N TRP A 419 10.98 14.71 -2.19
CA TRP A 419 11.04 14.46 -3.63
C TRP A 419 9.67 14.12 -4.20
N LEU A 420 8.87 13.31 -3.50
CA LEU A 420 7.48 13.05 -3.89
C LEU A 420 6.64 14.33 -3.90
N ASN A 421 6.79 15.17 -2.87
CA ASN A 421 6.13 16.48 -2.79
C ASN A 421 6.53 17.39 -3.98
N GLN A 422 7.81 17.46 -4.32
CA GLN A 422 8.33 18.26 -5.45
C GLN A 422 7.83 17.75 -6.80
N LEU A 423 7.57 16.46 -6.93
CA LEU A 423 7.00 15.84 -8.12
C LEU A 423 5.45 15.90 -8.15
N GLY A 424 4.82 16.49 -7.13
CA GLY A 424 3.36 16.68 -7.10
C GLY A 424 2.56 15.44 -6.70
N GLU A 425 3.20 14.43 -6.11
CA GLU A 425 2.55 13.21 -5.61
C GLU A 425 2.83 12.97 -4.11
N PRO A 426 2.54 13.94 -3.21
CA PRO A 426 2.67 13.72 -1.78
C PRO A 426 1.72 12.60 -1.31
N LEU A 427 2.22 11.72 -0.43
CA LEU A 427 1.37 10.70 0.17
C LEU A 427 0.25 11.38 0.97
N TYR A 428 -0.99 10.89 0.81
CA TYR A 428 -2.21 11.47 1.41
C TYR A 428 -2.45 12.95 1.09
N GLY A 429 -1.81 13.48 0.04
CA GLY A 429 -1.85 14.89 -0.33
C GLY A 429 -2.84 15.24 -1.44
N HIS A 430 -3.45 14.26 -2.10
CA HIS A 430 -4.45 14.51 -3.14
C HIS A 430 -5.76 14.99 -2.52
N VAL A 431 -6.25 16.16 -3.01
CA VAL A 431 -7.40 16.83 -2.37
C VAL A 431 -8.72 16.22 -2.78
N ALA A 432 -8.85 15.79 -4.05
CA ALA A 432 -10.07 15.19 -4.57
C ALA A 432 -10.11 13.66 -4.33
N PRO A 433 -11.30 13.02 -4.27
CA PRO A 433 -11.43 11.61 -3.95
C PRO A 433 -11.07 10.65 -5.09
N ASP A 434 -10.83 11.16 -6.30
CA ASP A 434 -10.50 10.38 -7.51
C ASP A 434 -9.05 9.83 -7.52
N GLY A 435 -8.18 10.37 -6.65
CA GLY A 435 -6.78 9.99 -6.55
C GLY A 435 -5.89 10.59 -7.65
N TYR A 436 -4.59 10.34 -7.56
CA TYR A 436 -3.62 10.80 -8.55
C TYR A 436 -3.84 10.12 -9.91
N PRO A 437 -3.66 10.86 -11.02
CA PRO A 437 -3.80 10.29 -12.36
C PRO A 437 -2.71 9.24 -12.63
N SER A 438 -3.06 8.17 -13.34
CA SER A 438 -2.11 7.13 -13.73
C SER A 438 -1.53 7.32 -15.14
N ALA A 439 -2.03 8.27 -15.93
CA ALA A 439 -1.60 8.49 -17.31
C ALA A 439 -0.25 9.23 -17.41
N GLU A 440 0.57 8.86 -18.39
CA GLU A 440 1.87 9.49 -18.69
C GLU A 440 1.75 11.02 -18.85
N SER A 441 0.69 11.49 -19.50
CA SER A 441 0.47 12.92 -19.75
C SER A 441 0.45 13.78 -18.48
N ALA A 442 0.13 13.22 -17.34
CA ALA A 442 0.16 13.92 -16.05
C ALA A 442 1.59 14.11 -15.51
N TRP A 443 2.52 13.23 -15.88
CA TRP A 443 3.83 13.11 -15.25
C TRP A 443 5.03 13.37 -16.17
N ALA A 444 4.82 13.55 -17.49
CA ALA A 444 5.85 13.71 -18.49
C ALA A 444 6.03 15.15 -19.00
N SER A 445 5.50 16.17 -18.29
CA SER A 445 5.71 17.57 -18.68
C SER A 445 7.18 17.96 -18.55
N SER A 446 7.62 19.00 -19.31
CA SER A 446 9.00 19.48 -19.26
C SER A 446 9.46 19.87 -17.85
N GLY A 447 8.58 20.50 -17.05
CA GLY A 447 8.86 20.84 -15.67
C GLY A 447 9.05 19.59 -14.79
N GLN A 448 8.25 18.57 -14.99
CA GLN A 448 8.39 17.28 -14.30
C GLN A 448 9.71 16.59 -14.67
N LEU A 449 10.11 16.59 -15.95
CA LEU A 449 11.36 15.98 -16.39
C LEU A 449 12.58 16.68 -15.80
N VAL A 450 12.58 18.01 -15.70
CA VAL A 450 13.65 18.76 -15.00
C VAL A 450 13.73 18.37 -13.53
N ARG A 451 12.60 18.27 -12.82
CA ARG A 451 12.57 17.83 -11.41
C ARG A 451 13.06 16.41 -11.24
N ARG A 452 12.69 15.51 -12.15
CA ARG A 452 13.18 14.12 -12.15
C ARG A 452 14.69 14.06 -12.34
N PHE A 453 15.25 14.89 -13.23
CA PHE A 453 16.71 14.99 -13.40
C PHE A 453 17.40 15.47 -12.11
N GLU A 454 16.89 16.51 -11.46
CA GLU A 454 17.44 17.02 -10.20
C GLU A 454 17.41 15.94 -9.10
N ILE A 455 16.31 15.20 -9.00
CA ILE A 455 16.14 14.11 -8.03
C ILE A 455 17.04 12.92 -8.37
N ALA A 456 17.15 12.52 -9.64
CA ALA A 456 18.08 11.50 -10.10
C ALA A 456 19.52 11.84 -9.72
N ARG A 457 19.92 13.10 -9.92
CA ARG A 457 21.22 13.62 -9.48
C ARG A 457 21.39 13.56 -7.96
N ALA A 458 20.36 13.94 -7.20
CA ALA A 458 20.40 13.87 -5.75
C ALA A 458 20.54 12.41 -5.27
N ILE A 459 19.74 11.48 -5.77
CA ILE A 459 19.83 10.05 -5.45
C ILE A 459 21.22 9.52 -5.84
N GLY A 460 21.67 9.81 -7.05
CA GLY A 460 22.94 9.33 -7.59
C GLY A 460 24.18 9.86 -6.88
N SER A 461 24.08 10.98 -6.15
CA SER A 461 25.19 11.54 -5.39
C SER A 461 25.30 10.99 -3.96
N GLY A 462 24.30 10.27 -3.45
CA GLY A 462 24.26 9.77 -2.09
C GLY A 462 24.27 10.91 -1.06
N PRO A 463 23.22 11.75 -0.98
CA PRO A 463 23.23 12.94 -0.12
C PRO A 463 23.30 12.54 1.35
N ALA A 464 24.07 13.31 2.13
CA ALA A 464 24.26 13.08 3.57
C ALA A 464 22.91 13.02 4.33
N GLY A 465 21.91 13.81 3.88
CA GLY A 465 20.60 13.84 4.49
C GLY A 465 19.85 12.50 4.53
N LEU A 466 20.19 11.52 3.67
CA LEU A 466 19.64 10.17 3.74
C LEU A 466 20.19 9.33 4.90
N PHE A 467 21.36 9.72 5.44
CA PHE A 467 22.12 8.97 6.47
C PHE A 467 22.33 9.78 7.75
N SER A 468 21.53 10.82 7.95
CA SER A 468 21.54 11.64 9.17
C SER A 468 20.25 11.41 9.95
N GLY A 469 20.31 11.56 11.28
CA GLY A 469 19.12 11.63 12.13
C GLY A 469 18.29 12.88 11.85
N ASP A 470 17.13 12.99 12.50
CA ASP A 470 16.25 14.18 12.41
C ASP A 470 16.93 15.44 12.98
N ASP A 471 17.95 15.28 13.83
CA ASP A 471 18.82 16.33 14.37
C ASP A 471 19.96 16.76 13.42
N GLY A 472 20.02 16.15 12.22
CA GLY A 472 21.07 16.38 11.23
C GLY A 472 22.41 15.70 11.51
N GLN A 473 22.52 14.97 12.64
CA GLN A 473 23.75 14.24 12.95
C GLN A 473 23.87 12.96 12.13
N PRO A 474 25.07 12.59 11.63
CA PRO A 474 25.28 11.34 10.91
C PRO A 474 24.96 10.14 11.80
N THR A 475 24.02 9.29 11.36
CA THR A 475 23.63 8.06 12.06
C THR A 475 24.33 6.83 11.50
N GLN A 476 24.80 6.92 10.25
CA GLN A 476 25.48 5.87 9.54
C GLN A 476 26.61 6.44 8.66
N ARG A 477 27.54 5.57 8.29
CA ARG A 477 28.52 5.89 7.25
C ARG A 477 27.81 6.14 5.92
N ARG A 478 28.07 7.31 5.31
CA ARG A 478 27.52 7.69 4.01
C ARG A 478 27.71 6.58 2.98
N GLY A 479 26.62 6.15 2.35
CA GLY A 479 26.65 5.19 1.24
C GLY A 479 26.72 5.92 -0.07
N PHE A 480 27.77 5.69 -0.85
CA PHE A 480 27.81 6.13 -2.24
C PHE A 480 27.10 5.09 -3.12
N PRO A 481 26.12 5.46 -3.95
CA PRO A 481 25.42 4.50 -4.80
C PRO A 481 26.33 3.99 -5.94
N MET A 482 26.28 2.66 -6.16
CA MET A 482 27.05 1.97 -7.21
C MET A 482 26.11 1.10 -8.06
N PRO A 483 25.16 1.71 -8.80
CA PRO A 483 24.22 0.94 -9.62
C PRO A 483 24.86 0.23 -10.81
N ASN A 484 26.09 0.57 -11.20
CA ASN A 484 26.90 -0.13 -12.19
C ASN A 484 27.44 -1.46 -11.63
N SER A 485 26.56 -2.24 -11.06
CA SER A 485 26.81 -3.56 -10.50
C SER A 485 26.77 -4.65 -11.57
N ARG A 486 27.15 -5.88 -11.21
CA ARG A 486 26.98 -7.03 -12.09
C ARG A 486 25.53 -7.19 -12.56
N MET A 487 24.56 -6.97 -11.66
CA MET A 487 23.13 -6.98 -12.01
C MET A 487 22.83 -5.99 -13.15
N PHE A 488 23.39 -4.78 -13.11
CA PHE A 488 23.19 -3.80 -14.18
C PHE A 488 23.65 -4.35 -15.54
N TYR A 489 24.88 -4.87 -15.63
CA TYR A 489 25.44 -5.38 -16.88
C TYR A 489 24.75 -6.65 -17.37
N ASP A 490 24.32 -7.52 -16.45
CA ASP A 490 23.64 -8.77 -16.80
C ASP A 490 22.15 -8.55 -17.21
N THR A 491 21.51 -7.42 -16.82
CA THR A 491 20.07 -7.26 -17.01
C THR A 491 19.64 -5.90 -17.58
N ILE A 492 20.09 -4.77 -16.98
CA ILE A 492 19.57 -3.43 -17.31
C ILE A 492 20.21 -2.88 -18.59
N GLU A 493 21.51 -3.04 -18.78
CA GLU A 493 22.24 -2.46 -19.91
C GLU A 493 21.63 -2.82 -21.27
N ALA A 494 21.17 -4.09 -21.42
CA ALA A 494 20.51 -4.55 -22.63
C ALA A 494 19.19 -3.83 -22.96
N THR A 495 18.56 -3.19 -21.97
CA THR A 495 17.31 -2.44 -22.15
C THR A 495 17.52 -0.99 -22.57
N LEU A 496 18.76 -0.50 -22.51
CA LEU A 496 19.11 0.89 -22.81
C LEU A 496 19.30 1.10 -24.31
N GLY A 497 18.86 2.26 -24.81
CA GLY A 497 19.12 2.68 -26.19
C GLY A 497 20.58 3.07 -26.44
N PRO A 498 20.99 3.18 -27.72
CA PRO A 498 22.35 3.55 -28.09
C PRO A 498 22.79 4.91 -27.52
N ALA A 499 21.90 5.90 -27.51
CA ALA A 499 22.18 7.23 -26.97
C ALA A 499 22.51 7.19 -25.47
N THR A 500 21.70 6.48 -24.68
CA THR A 500 21.94 6.33 -23.23
C THR A 500 23.22 5.58 -22.95
N ARG A 501 23.48 4.45 -23.66
CA ARG A 501 24.75 3.72 -23.52
C ARG A 501 25.97 4.57 -23.88
N GLY A 502 25.87 5.38 -24.95
CA GLY A 502 26.93 6.32 -25.34
C GLY A 502 27.19 7.38 -24.26
N ALA A 503 26.14 7.95 -23.67
CA ALA A 503 26.26 8.92 -22.59
C ALA A 503 26.86 8.30 -21.32
N LEU A 504 26.46 7.08 -20.95
CA LEU A 504 27.04 6.35 -19.81
C LEU A 504 28.54 6.06 -20.01
N ALA A 505 28.97 5.71 -21.26
CA ALA A 505 30.36 5.46 -21.58
C ALA A 505 31.24 6.72 -21.54
N GLN A 506 30.65 7.89 -21.70
CA GLN A 506 31.31 9.20 -21.65
C GLN A 506 31.32 9.85 -20.27
N ALA A 507 30.61 9.28 -19.30
CA ALA A 507 30.49 9.84 -17.94
C ALA A 507 31.89 9.94 -17.28
N GLY A 508 32.29 11.15 -16.86
CA GLY A 508 33.57 11.42 -16.24
C GLY A 508 33.67 11.06 -14.76
N SER A 509 32.54 10.71 -14.14
CA SER A 509 32.47 10.31 -12.73
C SER A 509 31.31 9.34 -12.47
N GLN A 510 31.43 8.57 -11.37
CA GLN A 510 30.32 7.68 -10.95
C GLN A 510 29.02 8.44 -10.67
N GLN A 511 29.11 9.65 -10.12
CA GLN A 511 27.94 10.48 -9.87
C GLN A 511 27.23 10.91 -11.17
N GLU A 512 28.00 11.27 -12.18
CA GLU A 512 27.48 11.61 -13.50
C GLU A 512 26.85 10.37 -14.15
N TRP A 513 27.53 9.23 -14.10
CA TRP A 513 27.03 7.96 -14.59
C TRP A 513 25.68 7.59 -13.94
N ASN A 514 25.59 7.68 -12.60
CA ASN A 514 24.35 7.43 -11.86
C ASN A 514 23.23 8.39 -12.31
N THR A 515 23.57 9.66 -12.49
CA THR A 515 22.62 10.69 -12.92
C THR A 515 22.08 10.39 -14.32
N VAL A 516 22.96 10.08 -15.26
CA VAL A 516 22.61 9.72 -16.65
C VAL A 516 21.67 8.52 -16.67
N LEU A 517 22.00 7.45 -15.93
CA LEU A 517 21.17 6.26 -15.87
C LEU A 517 19.76 6.59 -15.31
N LEU A 518 19.71 7.18 -14.11
CA LEU A 518 18.46 7.42 -13.38
C LEU A 518 17.57 8.50 -14.03
N SER A 519 18.14 9.32 -14.95
CA SER A 519 17.38 10.32 -15.73
C SER A 519 17.15 9.92 -17.19
N SER A 520 17.58 8.72 -17.60
CA SER A 520 17.42 8.25 -18.97
C SER A 520 15.95 8.01 -19.34
N PRO A 521 15.58 8.17 -20.61
CA PRO A 521 14.22 7.90 -21.08
C PRO A 521 13.75 6.47 -20.76
N GLU A 522 14.66 5.50 -20.87
CA GLU A 522 14.36 4.10 -20.58
C GLU A 522 14.10 3.87 -19.09
N TRP A 523 14.81 4.59 -18.21
CA TRP A 523 14.58 4.50 -16.76
C TRP A 523 13.26 5.12 -16.33
N MET A 524 12.72 6.10 -17.08
CA MET A 524 11.41 6.71 -16.79
C MET A 524 10.25 5.75 -17.03
N GLN A 525 10.48 4.61 -17.63
CA GLN A 525 9.47 3.60 -17.95
C GLN A 525 9.70 2.30 -17.16
N ARG A 526 8.63 1.53 -16.99
CA ARG A 526 8.65 0.20 -16.36
C ARG A 526 8.16 -0.90 -17.30
#